data_007dd695acddfad3f886d40bfb3f3923
#
_entry.id   007dd695acddfad3f886d40bfb3f3923
#
_cell.length_a   1.000
_cell.length_b   1.000
_cell.length_c   1.000
_cell.angle_alpha   90.00
_cell.angle_beta   90.00
_cell.angle_gamma   90.00
#
_symmetry.space_group_name_H-M   'P 1'
#
loop_
_entity.id
_entity.type
_entity.pdbx_description
1 polymer ?
#
loop_
_entity_poly.entity_id
_entity_poly.type
_entity_poly.pdbx_seq_one_letter_code
_entity_poly.pdbx_strand_id
1 'polypeptide(L)'
;MIETRKWLILSYRAPAEPSTLRVRVWRTLKSIGAFYIQQSVCVLPLTPETQWKTTQLQNLISNNNGEMTLLEVEKFSDFTEEQMVQSFNQQRELEYKEFVESCDAFLEEIMKETNLGNFSYREVEENEVELVRLKKWHRKILNRDYFQAYSSMKSQNKMEACIASLKHFTHQVYEKEGTKEGEL
;
A
#
# COMPACT_ATOMS: atom_id res chain seq x y z
N MET A 1 -0.93 25.88 20.63
CA MET A 1 -0.53 26.32 19.28
C MET A 1 -0.81 25.14 18.36
N ILE A 2 -1.67 25.31 17.36
CA ILE A 2 -1.86 24.29 16.31
C ILE A 2 -0.58 24.30 15.50
N GLU A 3 0.22 23.24 15.62
CA GLU A 3 1.44 23.08 14.82
C GLU A 3 1.03 23.01 13.34
N THR A 4 1.35 24.06 12.58
CA THR A 4 1.03 24.12 11.14
C THR A 4 1.85 23.03 10.44
N ARG A 5 1.18 22.11 9.75
CA ARG A 5 1.87 21.09 8.98
C ARG A 5 2.68 21.70 7.86
N LYS A 6 3.90 21.22 7.69
CA LYS A 6 4.73 21.58 6.54
C LYS A 6 4.54 20.56 5.42
N TRP A 7 4.61 21.06 4.21
CA TRP A 7 4.43 20.28 3.01
C TRP A 7 5.66 20.37 2.12
N LEU A 8 5.88 19.33 1.36
CA LEU A 8 6.92 19.28 0.35
C LEU A 8 6.28 19.28 -1.03
N ILE A 9 6.55 20.30 -1.82
CA ILE A 9 6.15 20.38 -3.23
C ILE A 9 7.33 19.93 -4.08
N LEU A 10 7.07 19.01 -5.01
CA LEU A 10 8.01 18.50 -5.96
C LEU A 10 7.57 18.90 -7.36
N SER A 11 8.44 19.61 -8.09
CA SER A 11 8.29 19.83 -9.52
C SER A 11 9.43 19.17 -10.25
N TYR A 12 9.17 18.32 -11.25
CA TYR A 12 10.22 17.58 -11.93
C TYR A 12 10.04 17.49 -13.44
N ARG A 13 11.17 17.41 -14.13
CA ARG A 13 11.25 17.13 -15.56
C ARG A 13 12.21 15.97 -15.80
N ALA A 14 11.68 14.82 -16.17
CA ALA A 14 12.49 13.68 -16.59
C ALA A 14 12.64 13.69 -18.12
N PRO A 15 13.84 13.41 -18.68
CA PRO A 15 14.05 13.33 -20.11
C PRO A 15 13.16 12.27 -20.75
N ALA A 16 12.92 12.41 -22.07
CA ALA A 16 12.11 11.46 -22.84
C ALA A 16 12.77 10.09 -22.92
N GLU A 17 14.07 10.08 -23.05
CA GLU A 17 14.91 8.90 -23.17
C GLU A 17 15.91 8.82 -21.99
N PRO A 18 16.08 7.65 -21.37
CA PRO A 18 15.29 6.43 -21.58
C PRO A 18 13.91 6.51 -20.91
N SER A 19 12.87 6.00 -21.55
CA SER A 19 11.48 5.99 -21.02
C SER A 19 11.36 5.29 -19.67
N THR A 20 12.28 4.37 -19.36
CA THR A 20 12.36 3.65 -18.09
C THR A 20 12.54 4.59 -16.89
N LEU A 21 13.24 5.71 -17.06
CA LEU A 21 13.42 6.70 -15.99
C LEU A 21 12.09 7.31 -15.57
N ARG A 22 11.25 7.73 -16.53
CA ARG A 22 9.92 8.31 -16.24
C ARG A 22 9.04 7.33 -15.46
N VAL A 23 9.03 6.07 -15.87
CA VAL A 23 8.28 5.01 -15.19
C VAL A 23 8.82 4.79 -13.78
N ARG A 24 10.14 4.80 -13.59
CA ARG A 24 10.77 4.66 -12.28
C ARG A 24 10.43 5.83 -11.35
N VAL A 25 10.53 7.07 -11.84
CA VAL A 25 10.15 8.27 -11.08
C VAL A 25 8.67 8.19 -10.66
N TRP A 26 7.78 7.91 -11.61
CA TRP A 26 6.35 7.78 -11.34
C TRP A 26 6.05 6.68 -10.29
N ARG A 27 6.65 5.49 -10.44
CA ARG A 27 6.49 4.39 -9.48
C ARG A 27 6.99 4.76 -8.09
N THR A 28 8.12 5.46 -8.01
CA THR A 28 8.67 5.91 -6.73
C THR A 28 7.72 6.90 -6.06
N LEU A 29 7.27 7.92 -6.78
CA LEU A 29 6.31 8.90 -6.25
C LEU A 29 5.00 8.26 -5.81
N LYS A 30 4.47 7.33 -6.62
CA LYS A 30 3.28 6.56 -6.25
C LYS A 30 3.52 5.70 -5.00
N SER A 31 4.69 5.07 -4.87
CA SER A 31 5.02 4.20 -3.73
C SER A 31 5.14 4.94 -2.40
N ILE A 32 5.54 6.21 -2.44
CA ILE A 32 5.60 7.09 -1.27
C ILE A 32 4.30 7.86 -1.05
N GLY A 33 3.26 7.63 -1.85
CA GLY A 33 1.95 8.23 -1.68
C GLY A 33 1.87 9.71 -2.06
N ALA A 34 2.70 10.18 -2.99
CA ALA A 34 2.65 11.55 -3.48
C ALA A 34 1.30 11.87 -4.13
N PHE A 35 0.73 13.02 -3.79
CA PHE A 35 -0.49 13.54 -4.40
C PHE A 35 -0.13 14.47 -5.56
N TYR A 36 -0.64 14.18 -6.76
CA TYR A 36 -0.42 15.00 -7.95
C TYR A 36 -1.44 16.13 -8.01
N ILE A 37 -0.96 17.38 -7.92
CA ILE A 37 -1.79 18.57 -8.14
C ILE A 37 -1.81 19.02 -9.60
N GLN A 38 -0.74 18.71 -10.33
CA GLN A 38 -0.62 18.95 -11.78
C GLN A 38 0.32 17.89 -12.38
N GLN A 39 0.41 17.84 -13.71
CA GLN A 39 1.38 17.00 -14.37
C GLN A 39 2.81 17.36 -13.93
N SER A 40 3.55 16.38 -13.42
CA SER A 40 4.92 16.54 -12.89
C SER A 40 5.05 17.44 -11.66
N VAL A 41 3.94 17.77 -10.99
CA VAL A 41 3.94 18.52 -9.72
C VAL A 41 3.18 17.72 -8.66
N CYS A 42 3.88 17.35 -7.61
CA CYS A 42 3.34 16.53 -6.52
C CYS A 42 3.49 17.21 -5.17
N VAL A 43 2.65 16.81 -4.24
CA VAL A 43 2.70 17.21 -2.83
C VAL A 43 2.91 15.98 -1.96
N LEU A 44 3.66 16.14 -0.88
CA LEU A 44 3.84 15.19 0.22
C LEU A 44 3.82 15.95 1.55
N PRO A 45 3.39 15.33 2.64
CA PRO A 45 3.66 15.89 3.96
C PRO A 45 5.18 15.90 4.20
N LEU A 46 5.70 16.96 4.79
CA LEU A 46 7.12 17.05 5.15
C LEU A 46 7.37 16.22 6.41
N THR A 47 8.02 15.09 6.23
CA THR A 47 8.51 14.21 7.29
C THR A 47 9.97 13.86 7.01
N PRO A 48 10.76 13.41 8.00
CA PRO A 48 12.13 12.95 7.75
C PRO A 48 12.21 11.86 6.68
N GLU A 49 11.22 10.97 6.64
CA GLU A 49 11.16 9.89 5.66
C GLU A 49 10.86 10.40 4.24
N THR A 50 9.87 11.28 4.08
CA THR A 50 9.52 11.84 2.76
C THR A 50 10.63 12.71 2.23
N GLN A 51 11.28 13.50 3.09
CA GLN A 51 12.42 14.33 2.74
C GLN A 51 13.60 13.48 2.26
N TRP A 52 13.92 12.40 2.96
CA TRP A 52 14.99 11.48 2.55
C TRP A 52 14.68 10.83 1.18
N LYS A 53 13.47 10.27 1.02
CA LYS A 53 13.05 9.60 -0.23
C LYS A 53 13.04 10.55 -1.42
N THR A 54 12.58 11.78 -1.23
CA THR A 54 12.55 12.80 -2.31
C THR A 54 13.93 13.29 -2.67
N THR A 55 14.86 13.41 -1.71
CA THR A 55 16.27 13.71 -1.99
C THR A 55 16.93 12.59 -2.82
N GLN A 56 16.65 11.33 -2.50
CA GLN A 56 17.16 10.20 -3.33
C GLN A 56 16.57 10.24 -4.74
N LEU A 57 15.31 10.60 -4.88
CA LEU A 57 14.66 10.74 -6.19
C LEU A 57 15.23 11.93 -6.98
N GLN A 58 15.52 13.04 -6.32
CA GLN A 58 16.16 14.21 -6.93
C GLN A 58 17.54 13.84 -7.49
N ASN A 59 18.36 13.11 -6.70
CA ASN A 59 19.67 12.63 -7.16
C ASN A 59 19.53 11.69 -8.38
N LEU A 60 18.54 10.78 -8.35
CA LEU A 60 18.27 9.89 -9.48
C LEU A 60 17.94 10.67 -10.76
N ILE A 61 17.07 11.68 -10.66
CA ILE A 61 16.64 12.50 -11.79
C ILE A 61 17.82 13.32 -12.33
N SER A 62 18.58 13.98 -11.44
CA SER A 62 19.73 14.83 -11.82
C SER A 62 20.84 14.02 -12.47
N ASN A 63 21.14 12.81 -11.98
CA ASN A 63 22.15 11.92 -12.56
C ASN A 63 21.77 11.38 -13.95
N ASN A 64 20.52 11.59 -14.37
CA ASN A 64 19.99 11.18 -15.68
C ASN A 64 19.56 12.40 -16.52
N ASN A 65 20.22 13.54 -16.35
CA ASN A 65 19.96 14.79 -17.11
C ASN A 65 18.51 15.31 -16.99
N GLY A 66 17.84 15.01 -15.88
CA GLY A 66 16.56 15.61 -15.54
C GLY A 66 16.71 16.71 -14.49
N GLU A 67 15.63 17.35 -14.18
CA GLU A 67 15.57 18.45 -13.20
C GLU A 67 14.48 18.14 -12.18
N MET A 68 14.74 18.45 -10.92
CA MET A 68 13.75 18.36 -9.85
C MET A 68 13.97 19.48 -8.84
N THR A 69 12.92 20.22 -8.58
CA THR A 69 12.87 21.28 -7.56
C THR A 69 12.03 20.78 -6.39
N LEU A 70 12.56 20.96 -5.18
CA LEU A 70 11.88 20.70 -3.92
C LEU A 70 11.61 22.02 -3.22
N LEU A 71 10.38 22.24 -2.80
CA LEU A 71 9.96 23.43 -2.07
C LEU A 71 9.28 23.00 -0.77
N GLU A 72 9.73 23.57 0.34
CA GLU A 72 9.01 23.43 1.61
C GLU A 72 7.99 24.56 1.72
N VAL A 73 6.74 24.23 1.98
CA VAL A 73 5.67 25.20 2.13
C VAL A 73 4.87 24.96 3.40
N GLU A 74 4.45 26.02 4.04
CA GLU A 74 3.61 25.97 5.24
C GLU A 74 2.14 26.23 4.92
N LYS A 75 1.86 26.85 3.76
CA LYS A 75 0.51 27.27 3.40
C LYS A 75 0.32 27.27 1.89
N PHE A 76 -0.83 26.82 1.45
CA PHE A 76 -1.28 26.93 0.06
C PHE A 76 -2.17 28.19 -0.09
N SER A 77 -2.18 28.79 -1.27
CA SER A 77 -3.08 29.90 -1.59
C SER A 77 -4.48 29.41 -1.97
N ASP A 78 -4.54 28.29 -2.69
CA ASP A 78 -5.75 27.80 -3.36
C ASP A 78 -6.41 26.61 -2.65
N PHE A 79 -5.74 26.05 -1.63
CA PHE A 79 -6.23 24.91 -0.85
C PHE A 79 -6.10 25.20 0.64
N THR A 80 -7.09 24.76 1.41
CA THR A 80 -6.90 24.64 2.85
C THR A 80 -6.12 23.37 3.21
N GLU A 81 -5.54 23.33 4.40
CA GLU A 81 -4.86 22.11 4.90
C GLU A 81 -5.81 20.93 4.95
N GLU A 82 -7.07 21.13 5.38
CA GLU A 82 -8.10 20.11 5.45
C GLU A 82 -8.43 19.53 4.07
N GLN A 83 -8.55 20.37 3.05
CA GLN A 83 -8.80 19.92 1.67
C GLN A 83 -7.64 19.07 1.15
N MET A 84 -6.40 19.44 1.48
CA MET A 84 -5.24 18.65 1.10
C MET A 84 -5.23 17.29 1.81
N VAL A 85 -5.45 17.24 3.12
CA VAL A 85 -5.58 16.00 3.89
C VAL A 85 -6.70 15.13 3.34
N GLN A 86 -7.86 15.72 3.01
CA GLN A 86 -8.98 15.00 2.41
C GLN A 86 -8.60 14.36 1.06
N SER A 87 -7.83 15.07 0.23
CA SER A 87 -7.36 14.54 -1.06
C SER A 87 -6.44 13.33 -0.88
N PHE A 88 -5.53 13.36 0.10
CA PHE A 88 -4.70 12.20 0.46
C PHE A 88 -5.55 11.02 0.95
N ASN A 89 -6.50 11.29 1.85
CA ASN A 89 -7.38 10.26 2.39
C ASN A 89 -8.25 9.62 1.31
N GLN A 90 -8.80 10.39 0.37
CA GLN A 90 -9.59 9.84 -0.74
C GLN A 90 -8.80 8.82 -1.58
N GLN A 91 -7.52 9.07 -1.84
CA GLN A 91 -6.67 8.08 -2.53
C GLN A 91 -6.49 6.79 -1.70
N ARG A 92 -6.33 6.92 -0.39
CA ARG A 92 -6.18 5.77 0.50
C ARG A 92 -7.48 4.98 0.64
N GLU A 93 -8.62 5.67 0.69
CA GLU A 93 -9.94 5.00 0.71
C GLU A 93 -10.15 4.08 -0.49
N LEU A 94 -9.75 4.50 -1.70
CA LEU A 94 -9.81 3.64 -2.89
C LEU A 94 -8.92 2.40 -2.75
N GLU A 95 -7.68 2.57 -2.28
CA GLU A 95 -6.75 1.46 -2.10
C GLU A 95 -7.20 0.49 -1.00
N TYR A 96 -7.73 1.00 0.11
CA TYR A 96 -8.29 0.17 1.17
C TYR A 96 -9.53 -0.58 0.72
N LYS A 97 -10.38 0.04 -0.12
CA LYS A 97 -11.54 -0.64 -0.69
C LYS A 97 -11.12 -1.85 -1.53
N GLU A 98 -10.19 -1.66 -2.48
CA GLU A 98 -9.66 -2.75 -3.31
C GLU A 98 -9.01 -3.85 -2.45
N PHE A 99 -8.28 -3.45 -1.40
CA PHE A 99 -7.66 -4.39 -0.47
C PHE A 99 -8.70 -5.21 0.31
N VAL A 100 -9.75 -4.57 0.84
CA VAL A 100 -10.84 -5.26 1.57
C VAL A 100 -11.57 -6.24 0.64
N GLU A 101 -11.86 -5.86 -0.60
CA GLU A 101 -12.47 -6.75 -1.60
C GLU A 101 -11.58 -7.99 -1.87
N SER A 102 -10.25 -7.81 -1.92
CA SER A 102 -9.31 -8.93 -2.06
C SER A 102 -9.24 -9.82 -0.82
N CYS A 103 -9.37 -9.25 0.38
CA CYS A 103 -9.49 -10.03 1.61
C CYS A 103 -10.81 -10.83 1.65
N ASP A 104 -11.91 -10.23 1.19
CA ASP A 104 -13.20 -10.92 1.10
C ASP A 104 -13.12 -12.13 0.16
N ALA A 105 -12.52 -11.95 -1.03
CA ALA A 105 -12.29 -13.06 -1.96
C ALA A 105 -11.42 -14.18 -1.38
N PHE A 106 -10.38 -13.83 -0.63
CA PHE A 106 -9.54 -14.79 0.08
C PHE A 106 -10.33 -15.59 1.13
N LEU A 107 -11.17 -14.92 1.91
CA LEU A 107 -12.01 -15.58 2.93
C LEU A 107 -13.06 -16.49 2.30
N GLU A 108 -13.65 -16.07 1.18
CA GLU A 108 -14.60 -16.90 0.40
C GLU A 108 -13.94 -18.16 -0.14
N GLU A 109 -12.70 -18.09 -0.64
CA GLU A 109 -11.97 -19.27 -1.12
C GLU A 109 -11.69 -20.26 0.02
N ILE A 110 -11.17 -19.80 1.18
CA ILE A 110 -10.96 -20.66 2.35
C ILE A 110 -12.28 -21.33 2.79
N MET A 111 -13.38 -20.58 2.80
CA MET A 111 -14.69 -21.13 3.17
C MET A 111 -15.18 -22.18 2.16
N LYS A 112 -14.99 -21.94 0.87
CA LYS A 112 -15.34 -22.86 -0.22
C LYS A 112 -14.56 -24.18 -0.09
N GLU A 113 -13.23 -24.12 0.08
CA GLU A 113 -12.39 -25.32 0.25
C GLU A 113 -12.77 -26.10 1.52
N THR A 114 -13.09 -25.38 2.61
CA THR A 114 -13.60 -25.98 3.85
C THR A 114 -14.91 -26.74 3.61
N ASN A 115 -15.88 -26.13 2.92
CA ASN A 115 -17.20 -26.71 2.64
C ASN A 115 -17.12 -27.92 1.69
N LEU A 116 -16.19 -27.90 0.74
CA LEU A 116 -15.91 -29.02 -0.16
C LEU A 116 -15.17 -30.18 0.54
N GLY A 117 -14.66 -29.95 1.74
CA GLY A 117 -13.83 -30.92 2.44
C GLY A 117 -12.46 -31.13 1.80
N ASN A 118 -11.99 -30.16 1.00
CA ASN A 118 -10.71 -30.22 0.28
C ASN A 118 -9.56 -29.81 1.22
N PHE A 119 -9.29 -30.64 2.20
CA PHE A 119 -8.24 -30.44 3.18
C PHE A 119 -6.95 -31.10 2.69
N SER A 120 -6.09 -30.32 2.03
CA SER A 120 -4.79 -30.78 1.54
C SER A 120 -3.68 -29.80 1.86
N TYR A 121 -2.45 -30.29 2.01
CA TYR A 121 -1.27 -29.43 2.18
C TYR A 121 -1.06 -28.48 1.00
N ARG A 122 -1.44 -28.87 -0.20
CA ARG A 122 -1.37 -28.02 -1.40
C ARG A 122 -2.24 -26.77 -1.25
N GLU A 123 -3.47 -26.92 -0.78
CA GLU A 123 -4.37 -25.77 -0.54
C GLU A 123 -3.82 -24.84 0.54
N VAL A 124 -3.16 -25.40 1.57
CA VAL A 124 -2.48 -24.57 2.58
C VAL A 124 -1.37 -23.75 1.94
N GLU A 125 -0.48 -24.36 1.13
CA GLU A 125 0.63 -23.67 0.48
C GLU A 125 0.16 -22.56 -0.46
N GLU A 126 -0.87 -22.81 -1.29
CA GLU A 126 -1.44 -21.83 -2.21
C GLU A 126 -2.01 -20.61 -1.43
N ASN A 127 -2.75 -20.87 -0.37
CA ASN A 127 -3.33 -19.81 0.47
C ASN A 127 -2.28 -19.07 1.32
N GLU A 128 -1.20 -19.72 1.75
CA GLU A 128 -0.08 -19.03 2.41
C GLU A 128 0.60 -18.02 1.49
N VAL A 129 0.83 -18.38 0.22
CA VAL A 129 1.41 -17.48 -0.78
C VAL A 129 0.51 -16.24 -0.98
N GLU A 130 -0.81 -16.46 -1.09
CA GLU A 130 -1.76 -15.36 -1.24
C GLU A 130 -1.83 -14.47 0.01
N LEU A 131 -1.84 -15.05 1.22
CA LEU A 131 -1.80 -14.30 2.47
C LEU A 131 -0.53 -13.43 2.58
N VAL A 132 0.63 -13.96 2.15
CA VAL A 132 1.88 -13.19 2.12
C VAL A 132 1.77 -12.01 1.16
N ARG A 133 1.11 -12.19 0.01
CA ARG A 133 0.83 -11.13 -0.96
C ARG A 133 -0.05 -10.03 -0.35
N LEU A 134 -1.14 -10.41 0.30
CA LEU A 134 -2.05 -9.49 1.00
C LEU A 134 -1.32 -8.71 2.11
N LYS A 135 -0.52 -9.38 2.95
CA LYS A 135 0.28 -8.73 4.00
C LYS A 135 1.25 -7.67 3.44
N LYS A 136 1.94 -8.00 2.34
CA LYS A 136 2.87 -7.05 1.68
C LYS A 136 2.13 -5.86 1.10
N TRP A 137 0.96 -6.08 0.51
CA TRP A 137 0.15 -5.01 -0.07
C TRP A 137 -0.41 -4.09 1.02
N HIS A 138 -1.03 -4.65 2.08
CA HIS A 138 -1.53 -3.89 3.22
C HIS A 138 -0.46 -2.98 3.83
N ARG A 139 0.74 -3.52 4.09
CA ARG A 139 1.86 -2.73 4.60
C ARG A 139 2.24 -1.56 3.67
N LYS A 140 2.19 -1.77 2.35
CA LYS A 140 2.45 -0.69 1.39
C LYS A 140 1.38 0.41 1.45
N ILE A 141 0.11 0.09 1.69
CA ILE A 141 -0.96 1.09 1.86
C ILE A 141 -0.73 1.85 3.18
N LEU A 142 -0.51 1.14 4.28
CA LEU A 142 -0.26 1.74 5.59
C LEU A 142 0.94 2.70 5.58
N ASN A 143 2.03 2.36 4.90
CA ASN A 143 3.24 3.19 4.83
C ASN A 143 3.04 4.53 4.09
N ARG A 144 1.95 4.70 3.35
CA ARG A 144 1.60 5.95 2.65
C ARG A 144 0.29 6.57 3.12
N ASP A 145 -0.29 6.01 4.18
CA ASP A 145 -1.45 6.56 4.86
C ASP A 145 -1.02 7.54 5.96
N TYR A 146 -0.67 8.74 5.53
CA TYR A 146 -0.13 9.78 6.42
C TYR A 146 -1.15 10.35 7.39
N PHE A 147 -2.44 10.19 7.10
CA PHE A 147 -3.51 10.90 7.81
C PHE A 147 -4.59 9.99 8.38
N GLN A 148 -4.31 8.69 8.41
CA GLN A 148 -5.20 7.67 8.97
C GLN A 148 -6.59 7.72 8.33
N ALA A 149 -6.66 7.37 7.04
CA ALA A 149 -7.91 7.27 6.30
C ALA A 149 -8.93 6.39 7.05
N TYR A 150 -10.21 6.71 6.92
CA TYR A 150 -11.29 6.09 7.70
C TYR A 150 -11.31 4.55 7.57
N SER A 151 -11.05 4.03 6.38
CA SER A 151 -11.05 2.58 6.11
C SER A 151 -9.81 1.83 6.63
N SER A 152 -8.82 2.52 7.19
CA SER A 152 -7.59 1.90 7.71
C SER A 152 -7.90 0.82 8.75
N MET A 153 -8.72 1.12 9.75
CA MET A 153 -9.10 0.15 10.80
C MET A 153 -9.89 -1.03 10.23
N LYS A 154 -10.82 -0.78 9.28
CA LYS A 154 -11.57 -1.86 8.61
C LYS A 154 -10.64 -2.80 7.87
N SER A 155 -9.63 -2.25 7.18
CA SER A 155 -8.65 -3.04 6.44
C SER A 155 -7.78 -3.91 7.34
N GLN A 156 -7.40 -3.38 8.52
CA GLN A 156 -6.67 -4.13 9.53
C GLN A 156 -7.49 -5.30 10.07
N ASN A 157 -8.74 -5.07 10.46
CA ASN A 157 -9.65 -6.12 10.93
C ASN A 157 -9.84 -7.23 9.87
N LYS A 158 -9.93 -6.85 8.58
CA LYS A 158 -10.03 -7.82 7.49
C LYS A 158 -8.75 -8.64 7.34
N MET A 159 -7.58 -8.01 7.45
CA MET A 159 -6.30 -8.72 7.41
C MET A 159 -6.16 -9.73 8.56
N GLU A 160 -6.57 -9.33 9.77
CA GLU A 160 -6.58 -10.22 10.93
C GLU A 160 -7.53 -11.40 10.74
N ALA A 161 -8.72 -11.17 10.16
CA ALA A 161 -9.65 -12.24 9.81
C ALA A 161 -9.06 -13.23 8.79
N CYS A 162 -8.35 -12.76 7.76
CA CYS A 162 -7.65 -13.63 6.81
C CYS A 162 -6.60 -14.50 7.49
N ILE A 163 -5.81 -13.91 8.40
CA ILE A 163 -4.79 -14.66 9.16
C ILE A 163 -5.45 -15.73 10.03
N ALA A 164 -6.50 -15.38 10.76
CA ALA A 164 -7.21 -16.31 11.62
C ALA A 164 -7.87 -17.45 10.85
N SER A 165 -8.50 -17.12 9.70
CA SER A 165 -9.17 -18.11 8.83
C SER A 165 -8.19 -19.12 8.26
N LEU A 166 -7.04 -18.67 7.72
CA LEU A 166 -6.02 -19.62 7.22
C LEU A 166 -5.44 -20.47 8.34
N LYS A 167 -5.17 -19.88 9.50
CA LYS A 167 -4.67 -20.66 10.66
C LYS A 167 -5.65 -21.77 11.06
N HIS A 168 -6.95 -21.47 11.06
CA HIS A 168 -7.98 -22.47 11.37
C HIS A 168 -8.03 -23.56 10.30
N PHE A 169 -8.04 -23.20 9.03
CA PHE A 169 -8.01 -24.14 7.91
C PHE A 169 -6.78 -25.05 7.95
N THR A 170 -5.59 -24.47 8.17
CA THR A 170 -4.35 -25.24 8.32
C THR A 170 -4.43 -26.29 9.44
N HIS A 171 -5.00 -25.89 10.59
CA HIS A 171 -5.20 -26.84 11.70
C HIS A 171 -6.11 -28.02 11.30
N GLN A 172 -7.21 -27.77 10.60
CA GLN A 172 -8.10 -28.80 10.10
C GLN A 172 -7.42 -29.75 9.10
N VAL A 173 -6.52 -29.20 8.25
CA VAL A 173 -5.72 -30.04 7.32
C VAL A 173 -4.81 -30.97 8.10
N TYR A 174 -4.07 -30.49 9.10
CA TYR A 174 -3.19 -31.34 9.92
C TYR A 174 -3.96 -32.43 10.68
N GLU A 175 -5.13 -32.11 11.22
CA GLU A 175 -5.95 -33.12 11.92
C GLU A 175 -6.41 -34.25 10.99
N LYS A 176 -6.83 -33.89 9.75
CA LYS A 176 -7.32 -34.87 8.77
C LYS A 176 -6.22 -35.68 8.08
N GLU A 177 -5.10 -35.07 7.75
CA GLU A 177 -3.96 -35.77 7.14
C GLU A 177 -3.22 -36.63 8.19
N GLY A 178 -3.07 -36.14 9.42
CA GLY A 178 -2.44 -36.91 10.51
C GLY A 178 -3.24 -38.17 10.91
N THR A 179 -4.57 -38.21 10.73
CA THR A 179 -5.38 -39.42 10.91
C THR A 179 -5.18 -40.43 9.78
N LYS A 180 -4.94 -40.01 8.56
CA LYS A 180 -4.66 -40.92 7.42
C LYS A 180 -3.29 -41.61 7.54
N GLU A 181 -2.27 -40.92 8.08
CA GLU A 181 -0.93 -41.49 8.29
C GLU A 181 -0.90 -42.52 9.46
N GLY A 182 -1.85 -42.44 10.39
CA GLY A 182 -1.97 -43.37 11.53
C GLY A 182 -2.74 -44.66 11.23
N GLU A 183 -3.36 -44.80 10.06
CA GLU A 183 -4.11 -45.97 9.61
C GLU A 183 -3.33 -46.85 8.63
N LEU A 184 -2.05 -46.54 8.31
CA LEU A 184 -1.11 -47.33 7.51
C LEU A 184 -0.11 -48.06 8.38
#